data_c59377293aec5f3404fcebc0f5f32185
#
_entry.id   c59377293aec5f3404fcebc0f5f32185
#
_cell.length_a   1.000
_cell.length_b   1.000
_cell.length_c   1.000
_cell.angle_alpha   90.00
_cell.angle_beta   90.00
_cell.angle_gamma   90.00
#
_symmetry.space_group_name_H-M   'P 1'
#
loop_
_entity.id
_entity.type
_entity.pdbx_description
1 polymer ?
#
loop_
_entity_poly.entity_id
_entity_poly.type
_entity_poly.pdbx_seq_one_letter_code
_entity_poly.pdbx_strand_id
1 'polypeptide(L)' 'MSVILTYNVNGIRAALRKDFDKWLKSTNADIVCLQEIKANPQQFDESVFTDLGYHCYWNPAENKGYSGVAILT' A
#
# COMPACT_ATOMS: atom_id res chain seq x y z
N MET A 1 3.79 -22.04 0.70
CA MET A 1 4.67 -21.18 -0.11
C MET A 1 4.31 -19.72 0.14
N SER A 2 5.30 -18.87 0.41
CA SER A 2 5.05 -17.45 0.63
C SER A 2 4.98 -16.71 -0.70
N VAL A 3 4.00 -15.81 -0.81
CA VAL A 3 3.86 -14.94 -1.97
C VAL A 3 4.33 -13.55 -1.57
N ILE A 4 5.37 -13.06 -2.23
CA ILE A 4 5.91 -11.72 -1.99
C ILE A 4 5.65 -10.89 -3.24
N LEU A 5 4.96 -9.77 -3.04
CA LEU A 5 4.57 -8.88 -4.12
C LEU A 5 5.32 -7.55 -3.97
N THR A 6 5.79 -7.00 -5.07
CA THR A 6 6.33 -5.65 -5.09
C THR A 6 5.60 -4.87 -6.20
N TYR A 7 5.19 -3.64 -5.89
CA TYR A 7 4.34 -2.89 -6.81
C TYR A 7 4.51 -1.39 -6.62
N ASN A 8 4.69 -0.69 -7.72
CA ASN A 8 4.70 0.77 -7.72
C ASN A 8 3.26 1.26 -7.89
N VAL A 9 2.69 1.82 -6.81
CA VAL A 9 1.29 2.24 -6.84
C VAL A 9 1.08 3.61 -7.49
N ASN A 10 2.17 4.36 -7.70
CA ASN A 10 2.09 5.69 -8.28
C ASN A 10 1.00 6.54 -7.63
N GLY A 11 1.07 6.63 -6.30
CA GLY A 11 0.06 7.31 -5.50
C GLY A 11 -0.98 6.34 -4.93
N ILE A 12 -0.89 6.05 -3.62
CA ILE A 12 -1.78 5.09 -2.97
C ILE A 12 -3.24 5.56 -3.02
N ARG A 13 -3.47 6.87 -2.92
CA ARG A 13 -4.84 7.40 -2.95
C ARG A 13 -5.49 7.18 -4.31
N ALA A 14 -4.74 7.41 -5.38
CA ALA A 14 -5.24 7.17 -6.73
C ALA A 14 -5.46 5.68 -6.97
N ALA A 15 -4.55 4.84 -6.48
CA ALA A 15 -4.67 3.39 -6.61
C ALA A 15 -5.93 2.88 -5.90
N LEU A 16 -6.21 3.38 -4.69
CA LEU A 16 -7.41 2.97 -3.96
C LEU A 16 -8.69 3.38 -4.67
N ARG A 17 -8.68 4.51 -5.37
CA ARG A 17 -9.83 4.92 -6.19
C ARG A 17 -10.07 3.98 -7.37
N LYS A 18 -9.05 3.22 -7.76
CA LYS A 18 -9.12 2.23 -8.84
C LYS A 18 -9.22 0.80 -8.29
N ASP A 19 -9.73 0.65 -7.07
CA ASP A 19 -9.96 -0.65 -6.42
C ASP A 19 -8.69 -1.46 -6.19
N PHE A 20 -7.58 -0.80 -5.87
CA PHE A 20 -6.32 -1.46 -5.58
C PHE A 20 -6.46 -2.48 -4.45
N ASP A 21 -7.24 -2.14 -3.42
CA ASP A 21 -7.48 -3.03 -2.28
C ASP A 21 -8.17 -4.34 -2.72
N LYS A 22 -9.09 -4.26 -3.64
CA LYS A 22 -9.76 -5.45 -4.18
C LYS A 22 -8.81 -6.32 -4.98
N TRP A 23 -7.97 -5.69 -5.80
CA TRP A 23 -6.96 -6.41 -6.55
C TRP A 23 -5.96 -7.09 -5.61
N LEU A 24 -5.53 -6.36 -4.57
CA LEU A 24 -4.59 -6.88 -3.59
C LEU A 24 -5.14 -8.11 -2.89
N LYS A 25 -6.41 -8.07 -2.51
CA LYS A 25 -7.09 -9.22 -1.90
C LYS A 25 -7.03 -10.43 -2.83
N SER A 26 -7.21 -10.22 -4.12
CA SER A 26 -7.19 -11.31 -5.10
C SER A 26 -5.82 -11.97 -5.25
N THR A 27 -4.74 -11.26 -4.94
CA THR A 27 -3.38 -11.81 -5.05
C THR A 27 -3.05 -12.78 -3.93
N ASN A 28 -3.72 -12.64 -2.79
CA ASN A 28 -3.45 -13.44 -1.59
C ASN A 28 -1.97 -13.38 -1.17
N ALA A 29 -1.34 -12.22 -1.37
CA ALA A 29 0.08 -12.05 -1.06
C ALA A 29 0.31 -12.02 0.44
N ASP A 30 1.41 -12.61 0.89
CA ASP A 30 1.80 -12.63 2.30
C ASP A 30 2.55 -11.35 2.68
N ILE A 31 3.40 -10.87 1.80
CA ILE A 31 4.18 -9.65 1.99
C ILE A 31 4.05 -8.78 0.75
N VAL A 32 3.78 -7.50 0.95
CA VAL A 32 3.60 -6.55 -0.16
C VAL A 32 4.52 -5.36 0.08
N CYS A 33 5.39 -5.10 -0.88
CA CYS A 33 6.28 -3.94 -0.86
C CYS A 33 5.76 -2.91 -1.86
N LEU A 34 5.39 -1.74 -1.38
CA LEU A 34 4.83 -0.68 -2.22
C LEU A 34 5.84 0.44 -2.40
N GLN A 35 5.94 0.95 -3.62
CA GLN A 35 6.77 2.10 -3.95
C GLN A 35 5.89 3.25 -4.41
N GLU A 36 6.38 4.48 -4.24
CA GLU A 36 5.71 5.71 -4.66
C GLU A 36 4.30 5.83 -4.10
N ILE A 37 4.18 5.67 -2.77
CA ILE A 37 2.88 5.82 -2.11
C ILE A 37 2.37 7.27 -2.17
N LYS A 38 3.26 8.26 -2.17
CA LYS A 38 2.96 9.69 -2.39
C LYS A 38 1.91 10.24 -1.44
N ALA A 39 1.86 9.73 -0.21
CA ALA A 39 0.88 10.17 0.78
C ALA A 39 1.35 9.80 2.18
N ASN A 40 0.87 10.54 3.17
CA ASN A 40 1.02 10.19 4.57
C ASN A 40 -0.13 9.28 5.00
N PRO A 41 0.05 8.43 6.03
CA PRO A 41 -1.03 7.55 6.49
C PRO A 41 -2.32 8.28 6.88
N GLN A 42 -2.22 9.56 7.28
CA GLN A 42 -3.40 10.35 7.64
C GLN A 42 -4.24 10.75 6.43
N GLN A 43 -3.72 10.60 5.22
CA GLN A 43 -4.37 11.07 3.98
C GLN A 43 -5.24 10.02 3.31
N PHE A 44 -5.26 8.80 3.85
CA PHE A 44 -6.08 7.73 3.32
C PHE A 44 -6.51 6.79 4.44
N ASP A 45 -7.46 5.90 4.16
CA ASP A 45 -7.99 4.97 5.15
C ASP A 45 -7.16 3.69 5.18
N GLU A 46 -6.27 3.58 6.16
CA GLU A 46 -5.41 2.40 6.35
C GLU A 46 -6.23 1.13 6.63
N SER A 47 -7.44 1.28 7.13
CA SER A 47 -8.25 0.13 7.51
C SER A 47 -8.57 -0.78 6.33
N VAL A 48 -8.54 -0.26 5.09
CA VAL A 48 -8.75 -1.11 3.91
C VAL A 48 -7.69 -2.21 3.82
N PHE A 49 -6.50 -1.96 4.35
CA PHE A 49 -5.42 -2.94 4.37
C PHE A 49 -5.44 -3.81 5.63
N THR A 50 -5.68 -3.20 6.78
CA THR A 50 -5.75 -3.95 8.04
C THR A 50 -6.95 -4.90 8.04
N ASP A 51 -8.05 -4.52 7.40
CA ASP A 51 -9.22 -5.37 7.25
C ASP A 51 -8.93 -6.62 6.39
N LEU A 52 -7.91 -6.53 5.52
CA LEU A 52 -7.45 -7.69 4.75
C LEU A 52 -6.48 -8.58 5.53
N GLY A 53 -6.16 -8.20 6.76
CA GLY A 53 -5.26 -8.96 7.62
C GLY A 53 -3.81 -8.50 7.60
N TYR A 54 -3.50 -7.38 6.95
CA TYR A 54 -2.13 -6.90 6.87
C TYR A 54 -1.77 -6.00 8.05
N HIS A 55 -0.52 -6.12 8.50
CA HIS A 55 0.13 -5.13 9.33
C HIS A 55 0.83 -4.16 8.40
N CYS A 56 0.66 -2.86 8.62
CA CYS A 56 1.12 -1.84 7.69
C CYS A 56 2.27 -1.03 8.28
N TYR A 57 3.34 -0.88 7.51
CA TYR A 57 4.50 -0.09 7.88
C TYR A 57 4.72 0.95 6.79
N TRP A 58 4.41 2.21 7.10
CA TRP A 58 4.48 3.32 6.17
C TRP A 58 5.75 4.11 6.39
N ASN A 59 6.47 4.41 5.31
CA ASN A 59 7.64 5.28 5.35
C ASN A 59 7.46 6.35 4.25
N PRO A 60 6.65 7.38 4.53
CA PRO A 60 6.40 8.43 3.54
C PRO A 60 7.64 9.28 3.33
N ALA A 61 7.76 9.88 2.12
CA ALA A 61 8.83 10.80 1.83
C ALA A 61 8.67 12.08 2.65
N GLU A 62 9.78 12.76 2.94
CA GLU A 62 9.75 14.03 3.68
C GLU A 62 9.00 15.12 2.90
N ASN A 63 9.12 15.13 1.58
CA ASN A 63 8.43 16.09 0.72
C ASN A 63 7.10 15.52 0.28
N LYS A 64 6.04 16.31 0.50
CA LYS A 64 4.69 15.91 0.10
C LYS A 64 4.61 15.65 -1.40
N GLY A 65 3.88 14.61 -1.77
CA GLY A 65 3.64 14.27 -3.17
C GLY A 65 4.77 13.53 -3.86
N TYR A 66 5.86 13.30 -3.15
CA TYR A 66 6.98 12.53 -3.68
C TYR A 66 6.86 11.06 -3.25
N SER A 67 7.86 10.27 -3.58
CA SER A 67 7.85 8.83 -3.45
C SER A 67 7.35 8.32 -2.07
N GLY A 68 8.17 7.66 -1.32
CA GLY A 68 7.75 6.97 -0.11
C GLY A 68 7.49 5.51 -0.38
N VAL A 69 7.70 4.68 0.63
CA VAL A 69 7.56 3.23 0.50
C VAL A 69 6.71 2.69 1.66
N ALA A 70 6.19 1.47 1.46
CA ALA A 70 5.44 0.80 2.50
C ALA A 70 5.64 -0.70 2.42
N ILE A 71 5.46 -1.36 3.55
CA ILE A 71 5.47 -2.82 3.64
C ILE A 71 4.18 -3.24 4.34
N LEU A 72 3.46 -4.13 3.69
CA LEU A 72 2.29 -4.79 4.25
C LEU A 72 2.66 -6.26 4.49
N THR A 73 2.39 -6.75 5.69
CA THR A 73 2.80 -8.11 6.05
C THR A 73 1.81 -8.82 6.96
#